data_3a8b531a534ee77926bdd7c7ffe75ca4
#
_entry.id   3a8b531a534ee77926bdd7c7ffe75ca4
#
_cell.length_a   1.000
_cell.length_b   1.000
_cell.length_c   1.000
_cell.angle_alpha   90.00
_cell.angle_beta   90.00
_cell.angle_gamma   90.00
#
_symmetry.space_group_name_H-M   'P 1'
#
loop_
_entity.id
_entity.type
_entity.pdbx_description
1 polymer ?
#
loop_
_entity_poly.entity_id
_entity_poly.type
_entity_poly.pdbx_seq_one_letter_code
_entity_poly.pdbx_strand_id
1 'polypeptide(L)'
;MRYTASRALRADRNWPSPDQGPNPSGRGSGGAHVVPVAIEKPPRIFIGRKHYDGPRPDEALAELLNTVQRQTLRFFWEFGHPTSGLARERSNTTPHVVTTGGSGFGIMAILAGVERGWIGRRAALDRLIKMVCFLGQAERHHGAFPHWMDGDSGRTIPFSQLDDGGDIVETAYLMVGLLSARQYFRGPDAKERVLRSLINALWSEVEWDWYTRGSEALVWHWSPVHGWAMDLPIHGWNECLIAFILAASAARHSIEPDVYHRGWAAGRAFANGRSIEGVRLPLGPDHGGPLFFSHYSFLGLDPRALRDRYADYWHQNVAYTHINRTHCVRNPGKFDGYGADCWGLTASDSIDGYVAHAPDRDLGVITPSGALGSFPYAPAECELALRHFASRGDRLWGEYGFRDAFSPSTGWCADSYLAIDQGPIVVMIENYRSGLLWRLFMSCPEIQIGLARLGFSRRPKAAAATS
;
A
#
# COMPACT_ATOMS: atom_id res chain seq x y z
N MET A 1 10.07 24.32 8.77
CA MET A 1 11.01 23.33 8.19
C MET A 1 10.21 22.44 7.24
N ARG A 2 10.52 22.48 5.96
CA ARG A 2 9.75 21.87 4.88
C ARG A 2 9.96 20.35 4.90
N TYR A 3 8.87 19.59 4.80
CA TYR A 3 8.84 18.14 4.72
C TYR A 3 9.66 17.65 3.52
N THR A 4 10.60 16.76 3.73
CA THR A 4 11.54 16.28 2.71
C THR A 4 10.91 15.38 1.64
N ALA A 5 9.73 14.78 1.87
CA ALA A 5 8.97 14.07 0.84
C ALA A 5 8.57 14.95 -0.35
N SER A 6 8.50 16.29 -0.17
CA SER A 6 8.11 17.21 -1.23
C SER A 6 9.21 17.56 -2.25
N ARG A 7 10.45 17.07 -2.07
CA ARG A 7 11.52 17.29 -3.05
C ARG A 7 11.56 16.24 -4.15
N ALA A 8 11.13 15.02 -3.87
CA ALA A 8 11.10 13.94 -4.86
C ALA A 8 9.94 14.06 -5.87
N LEU A 9 8.88 14.84 -5.55
CA LEU A 9 7.66 14.94 -6.36
C LEU A 9 7.61 16.16 -7.31
N ARG A 10 8.71 16.84 -7.56
CA ARG A 10 8.77 17.82 -8.66
C ARG A 10 9.28 17.14 -9.90
N ALA A 11 8.38 16.56 -10.70
CA ALA A 11 8.66 16.22 -12.08
C ALA A 11 8.90 17.51 -12.86
N ASP A 12 10.13 17.73 -13.30
CA ASP A 12 10.46 18.78 -14.27
C ASP A 12 9.76 18.50 -15.60
N ARG A 13 9.11 19.52 -16.16
CA ARG A 13 8.29 19.46 -17.39
C ARG A 13 9.14 19.39 -18.67
N ASN A 14 10.18 18.58 -18.76
CA ASN A 14 10.88 18.37 -20.03
C ASN A 14 11.23 16.90 -20.20
N TRP A 15 10.37 16.19 -20.92
CA TRP A 15 10.57 14.80 -21.32
C TRP A 15 11.20 14.75 -22.72
N PRO A 16 12.37 14.13 -22.90
CA PRO A 16 12.88 13.79 -24.24
C PRO A 16 12.35 12.43 -24.69
N SER A 17 11.96 12.33 -25.96
CA SER A 17 11.56 11.10 -26.63
C SER A 17 12.71 10.09 -26.72
N PRO A 18 12.46 8.79 -26.61
CA PRO A 18 13.49 7.77 -26.69
C PRO A 18 13.74 7.36 -28.16
N ASP A 19 14.91 7.59 -28.64
CA ASP A 19 15.43 6.88 -29.82
C ASP A 19 16.91 6.53 -29.63
N GLN A 20 17.22 5.25 -29.97
CA GLN A 20 18.52 4.63 -30.20
C GLN A 20 19.31 4.08 -29.01
N GLY A 21 19.22 2.73 -28.89
CA GLY A 21 20.14 1.92 -28.11
C GLY A 21 21.25 1.27 -28.91
N PRO A 22 22.34 0.80 -28.28
CA PRO A 22 23.25 -0.18 -28.88
C PRO A 22 23.17 -1.58 -28.27
N ASN A 23 23.53 -2.55 -29.07
CA ASN A 23 23.41 -4.00 -29.02
C ASN A 23 24.45 -4.69 -28.07
N PRO A 24 24.13 -5.89 -27.49
CA PRO A 24 24.98 -6.55 -26.49
C PRO A 24 25.80 -7.73 -27.04
N SER A 25 26.90 -8.03 -26.36
CA SER A 25 27.54 -9.35 -26.41
C SER A 25 28.28 -9.67 -25.11
N GLY A 26 28.12 -10.89 -24.59
CA GLY A 26 28.98 -11.46 -23.57
C GLY A 26 28.33 -12.52 -22.67
N ARG A 27 28.60 -13.79 -22.91
CA ARG A 27 28.22 -14.96 -22.10
C ARG A 27 29.18 -15.19 -20.93
N GLY A 28 28.66 -15.68 -19.81
CA GLY A 28 29.46 -16.30 -18.75
C GLY A 28 28.61 -17.16 -17.83
N SER A 29 28.87 -18.48 -17.82
CA SER A 29 28.22 -19.49 -17.03
C SER A 29 28.94 -19.72 -15.69
N GLY A 30 28.22 -19.87 -14.59
CA GLY A 30 28.76 -20.36 -13.32
C GLY A 30 27.64 -20.86 -12.41
N GLY A 31 27.51 -22.18 -12.28
CA GLY A 31 26.55 -22.83 -11.40
C GLY A 31 27.08 -22.91 -9.97
N ALA A 32 26.25 -22.60 -9.00
CA ALA A 32 26.50 -22.80 -7.58
C ALA A 32 25.51 -23.81 -6.99
N HIS A 33 26.03 -24.83 -6.31
CA HIS A 33 25.26 -25.85 -5.59
C HIS A 33 24.62 -25.29 -4.32
N VAL A 34 23.31 -25.48 -4.19
CA VAL A 34 22.56 -25.13 -2.98
C VAL A 34 22.38 -26.37 -2.11
N VAL A 35 22.85 -26.33 -0.86
CA VAL A 35 22.63 -27.35 0.16
C VAL A 35 21.33 -27.02 0.91
N PRO A 36 20.41 -28.00 1.10
CA PRO A 36 19.14 -27.73 1.81
C PRO A 36 19.37 -27.69 3.33
N VAL A 37 18.98 -26.59 3.95
CA VAL A 37 18.86 -26.46 5.42
C VAL A 37 17.50 -27.02 5.85
N ALA A 38 17.52 -27.97 6.79
CA ALA A 38 16.33 -28.57 7.38
C ALA A 38 15.55 -27.52 8.20
N ILE A 39 14.31 -27.26 7.82
CA ILE A 39 13.38 -26.36 8.54
C ILE A 39 12.62 -27.19 9.59
N GLU A 40 12.84 -26.91 10.86
CA GLU A 40 12.01 -27.43 11.96
C GLU A 40 10.55 -27.03 11.79
N LYS A 41 9.63 -27.97 12.07
CA LYS A 41 8.19 -27.72 11.95
C LYS A 41 7.74 -26.66 12.95
N PRO A 42 7.14 -25.54 12.51
CA PRO A 42 6.60 -24.55 13.41
C PRO A 42 5.39 -25.08 14.21
N PRO A 43 5.16 -24.59 15.42
CA PRO A 43 4.02 -25.00 16.25
C PRO A 43 2.70 -24.73 15.54
N ARG A 44 1.76 -25.67 15.66
CA ARG A 44 0.38 -25.52 15.14
C ARG A 44 -0.33 -24.39 15.88
N ILE A 45 -0.44 -23.24 15.24
CA ILE A 45 -1.29 -22.15 15.76
C ILE A 45 -2.71 -22.37 15.24
N PHE A 46 -3.62 -22.70 16.14
CA PHE A 46 -5.05 -22.74 15.88
C PHE A 46 -5.55 -21.31 15.66
N ILE A 47 -5.80 -20.92 14.40
CA ILE A 47 -6.51 -19.68 14.07
C ILE A 47 -8.01 -20.00 14.18
N GLY A 48 -8.58 -19.79 15.37
CA GLY A 48 -10.03 -19.81 15.56
C GLY A 48 -10.69 -18.79 14.62
N ARG A 49 -11.76 -19.18 13.93
CA ARG A 49 -12.67 -18.27 13.22
C ARG A 49 -13.32 -17.34 14.26
N LYS A 50 -12.64 -16.27 14.65
CA LYS A 50 -13.33 -15.16 15.31
C LYS A 50 -14.02 -14.37 14.21
N HIS A 51 -15.34 -14.40 14.25
CA HIS A 51 -16.17 -13.53 13.43
C HIS A 51 -15.75 -12.08 13.68
N TYR A 52 -15.72 -11.27 12.62
CA TYR A 52 -15.63 -9.82 12.71
C TYR A 52 -16.94 -9.34 13.37
N ASP A 53 -16.85 -8.80 14.57
CA ASP A 53 -18.01 -8.30 15.35
C ASP A 53 -18.29 -6.81 15.09
N GLY A 54 -17.84 -6.27 13.94
CA GLY A 54 -18.22 -4.93 13.51
C GLY A 54 -19.69 -4.86 13.07
N PRO A 55 -20.30 -3.66 13.06
CA PRO A 55 -21.66 -3.49 12.58
C PRO A 55 -21.77 -3.97 11.15
N ARG A 56 -22.72 -4.86 10.88
CA ARG A 56 -23.00 -5.30 9.50
C ARG A 56 -23.66 -4.15 8.75
N PRO A 57 -23.19 -3.81 7.54
CA PRO A 57 -23.87 -2.82 6.71
C PRO A 57 -25.31 -3.26 6.46
N ASP A 58 -26.25 -2.32 6.40
CA ASP A 58 -27.58 -2.61 5.88
C ASP A 58 -27.53 -3.08 4.43
N GLU A 59 -28.65 -3.62 3.92
CA GLU A 59 -28.70 -4.21 2.58
C GLU A 59 -28.33 -3.19 1.48
N ALA A 60 -28.79 -1.95 1.61
CA ALA A 60 -28.53 -0.89 0.63
C ALA A 60 -27.04 -0.48 0.62
N LEU A 61 -26.42 -0.33 1.78
CA LEU A 61 -24.98 -0.06 1.87
C LEU A 61 -24.18 -1.27 1.37
N ALA A 62 -24.59 -2.50 1.69
CA ALA A 62 -23.91 -3.70 1.23
C ALA A 62 -23.89 -3.81 -0.30
N GLU A 63 -25.00 -3.46 -0.97
CA GLU A 63 -25.09 -3.42 -2.44
C GLU A 63 -24.22 -2.32 -3.04
N LEU A 64 -24.23 -1.12 -2.46
CA LEU A 64 -23.39 -0.01 -2.91
C LEU A 64 -21.90 -0.35 -2.77
N LEU A 65 -21.48 -0.95 -1.66
CA LEU A 65 -20.11 -1.44 -1.46
C LEU A 65 -19.75 -2.53 -2.47
N ASN A 66 -20.66 -3.46 -2.78
CA ASN A 66 -20.44 -4.46 -3.83
C ASN A 66 -20.19 -3.80 -5.18
N THR A 67 -20.99 -2.81 -5.53
CA THR A 67 -20.89 -2.09 -6.81
C THR A 67 -19.55 -1.38 -6.92
N VAL A 68 -19.17 -0.64 -5.88
CA VAL A 68 -17.89 0.10 -5.86
C VAL A 68 -16.70 -0.85 -5.93
N GLN A 69 -16.64 -1.85 -5.05
CA GLN A 69 -15.53 -2.80 -5.04
C GLN A 69 -15.39 -3.55 -6.38
N ARG A 70 -16.52 -4.02 -6.94
CA ARG A 70 -16.50 -4.77 -8.19
C ARG A 70 -16.07 -3.90 -9.37
N GLN A 71 -16.56 -2.66 -9.45
CA GLN A 71 -16.19 -1.75 -10.53
C GLN A 71 -14.71 -1.34 -10.42
N THR A 72 -14.22 -1.03 -9.22
CA THR A 72 -12.82 -0.68 -8.98
C THR A 72 -11.87 -1.86 -9.24
N LEU A 73 -12.29 -3.08 -8.88
CA LEU A 73 -11.52 -4.31 -9.17
C LEU A 73 -11.21 -4.48 -10.67
N ARG A 74 -12.08 -4.00 -11.57
CA ARG A 74 -11.88 -4.09 -13.02
C ARG A 74 -10.59 -3.41 -13.47
N PHE A 75 -10.16 -2.34 -12.79
CA PHE A 75 -8.86 -1.70 -13.05
C PHE A 75 -7.70 -2.71 -12.95
N PHE A 76 -7.72 -3.58 -11.96
CA PHE A 76 -6.66 -4.59 -11.79
C PHE A 76 -6.88 -5.84 -12.65
N TRP A 77 -8.13 -6.24 -12.84
CA TRP A 77 -8.46 -7.49 -13.52
C TRP A 77 -8.54 -7.35 -15.03
N GLU A 78 -9.22 -6.31 -15.52
CA GLU A 78 -9.46 -6.11 -16.96
C GLU A 78 -8.41 -5.19 -17.59
N PHE A 79 -8.02 -4.12 -16.91
CA PHE A 79 -7.05 -3.15 -17.40
C PHE A 79 -5.60 -3.49 -17.05
N GLY A 80 -5.33 -4.52 -16.22
CA GLY A 80 -3.99 -5.02 -15.93
C GLY A 80 -3.19 -5.29 -17.22
N HIS A 81 -1.86 -5.13 -17.14
CA HIS A 81 -1.00 -5.23 -18.31
C HIS A 81 -1.09 -6.64 -18.98
N PRO A 82 -1.27 -6.73 -20.31
CA PRO A 82 -1.58 -8.00 -20.98
C PRO A 82 -0.42 -9.00 -20.92
N THR A 83 0.84 -8.58 -20.93
CA THR A 83 2.00 -9.47 -20.88
C THR A 83 2.32 -9.88 -19.45
N SER A 84 2.53 -8.94 -18.53
CA SER A 84 2.91 -9.23 -17.15
C SER A 84 1.73 -9.61 -16.25
N GLY A 85 0.54 -9.10 -16.51
CA GLY A 85 -0.61 -9.19 -15.62
C GLY A 85 -0.57 -8.22 -14.44
N LEU A 86 0.50 -7.43 -14.30
CA LEU A 86 0.69 -6.43 -13.25
C LEU A 86 -0.26 -5.23 -13.43
N ALA A 87 -0.44 -4.44 -12.38
CA ALA A 87 -1.22 -3.22 -12.45
C ALA A 87 -0.49 -2.14 -13.26
N ARG A 88 -1.17 -1.58 -14.26
CA ARG A 88 -0.69 -0.33 -14.88
C ARG A 88 -0.70 0.78 -13.85
N GLU A 89 0.26 1.70 -13.97
CA GLU A 89 0.38 2.80 -13.00
C GLU A 89 -0.89 3.64 -12.98
N ARG A 90 -1.37 4.08 -14.16
CA ARG A 90 -2.60 4.84 -14.34
C ARG A 90 -3.26 4.58 -15.68
N SER A 91 -4.50 5.07 -15.85
CA SER A 91 -5.30 4.80 -17.04
C SER A 91 -5.00 5.71 -18.22
N ASN A 92 -4.48 6.91 -18.01
CA ASN A 92 -4.35 7.97 -19.01
C ASN A 92 -2.91 8.29 -19.39
N THR A 93 -1.96 7.39 -19.16
CA THR A 93 -0.56 7.55 -19.58
C THR A 93 -0.09 6.37 -20.44
N THR A 94 1.22 6.25 -20.58
CA THR A 94 1.89 5.20 -21.36
C THR A 94 1.45 3.80 -20.94
N PRO A 95 0.83 3.02 -21.82
CA PRO A 95 0.19 1.75 -21.47
C PRO A 95 1.16 0.64 -21.01
N HIS A 96 2.48 0.81 -21.22
CA HIS A 96 3.50 -0.14 -20.84
C HIS A 96 4.00 0.02 -19.41
N VAL A 97 3.74 1.17 -18.77
CA VAL A 97 4.20 1.43 -17.40
C VAL A 97 3.34 0.64 -16.40
N VAL A 98 3.98 -0.26 -15.66
CA VAL A 98 3.38 -0.96 -14.52
C VAL A 98 4.06 -0.52 -13.22
N THR A 99 3.29 -0.47 -12.14
CA THR A 99 3.78 -0.05 -10.82
C THR A 99 3.96 -1.23 -9.88
N THR A 100 5.02 -1.22 -9.12
CA THR A 100 5.38 -2.30 -8.21
C THR A 100 4.40 -2.39 -7.03
N GLY A 101 4.25 -1.35 -6.26
CA GLY A 101 3.37 -1.35 -5.08
C GLY A 101 1.89 -1.44 -5.44
N GLY A 102 1.46 -0.69 -6.46
CA GLY A 102 0.10 -0.80 -6.97
C GLY A 102 -0.24 -2.21 -7.47
N SER A 103 0.74 -2.97 -7.99
CA SER A 103 0.55 -4.39 -8.31
C SER A 103 0.35 -5.25 -7.07
N GLY A 104 1.03 -4.95 -5.96
CA GLY A 104 0.80 -5.60 -4.67
C GLY A 104 -0.63 -5.38 -4.17
N PHE A 105 -1.13 -4.15 -4.28
CA PHE A 105 -2.52 -3.81 -3.94
C PHE A 105 -3.50 -4.49 -4.89
N GLY A 106 -3.18 -4.56 -6.18
CA GLY A 106 -3.97 -5.28 -7.19
C GLY A 106 -4.07 -6.79 -6.91
N ILE A 107 -3.00 -7.42 -6.45
CA ILE A 107 -3.03 -8.82 -6.00
C ILE A 107 -4.06 -8.98 -4.87
N MET A 108 -4.03 -8.12 -3.86
CA MET A 108 -4.99 -8.17 -2.76
C MET A 108 -6.43 -7.91 -3.24
N ALA A 109 -6.62 -6.99 -4.17
CA ALA A 109 -7.92 -6.74 -4.79
C ALA A 109 -8.44 -7.98 -5.56
N ILE A 110 -7.57 -8.70 -6.27
CA ILE A 110 -7.92 -9.97 -6.94
C ILE A 110 -8.37 -11.02 -5.92
N LEU A 111 -7.69 -11.14 -4.77
CA LEU A 111 -8.09 -12.06 -3.70
C LEU A 111 -9.49 -11.71 -3.16
N ALA A 112 -9.78 -10.43 -2.95
CA ALA A 112 -11.11 -9.98 -2.58
C ALA A 112 -12.15 -10.35 -3.66
N GLY A 113 -11.81 -10.18 -4.94
CA GLY A 113 -12.68 -10.57 -6.05
C GLY A 113 -12.97 -12.07 -6.11
N VAL A 114 -12.01 -12.93 -5.76
CA VAL A 114 -12.24 -14.38 -5.64
C VAL A 114 -13.16 -14.71 -4.47
N GLU A 115 -12.92 -14.10 -3.31
CA GLU A 115 -13.73 -14.33 -2.11
C GLU A 115 -15.19 -13.89 -2.30
N ARG A 116 -15.41 -12.82 -3.07
CA ARG A 116 -16.74 -12.32 -3.44
C ARG A 116 -17.38 -13.09 -4.59
N GLY A 117 -16.69 -14.04 -5.21
CA GLY A 117 -17.21 -14.82 -6.35
C GLY A 117 -17.26 -14.03 -7.67
N TRP A 118 -16.61 -12.87 -7.77
CA TRP A 118 -16.54 -12.08 -9.00
C TRP A 118 -15.46 -12.60 -9.96
N ILE A 119 -14.44 -13.25 -9.44
CA ILE A 119 -13.37 -13.89 -10.19
C ILE A 119 -13.32 -15.37 -9.81
N GLY A 120 -13.26 -16.24 -10.81
CA GLY A 120 -13.06 -17.66 -10.55
C GLY A 120 -11.68 -17.97 -9.96
N ARG A 121 -11.62 -18.79 -8.90
CA ARG A 121 -10.37 -19.14 -8.20
C ARG A 121 -9.27 -19.64 -9.14
N ARG A 122 -9.63 -20.45 -10.16
CA ARG A 122 -8.66 -20.97 -11.13
C ARG A 122 -8.09 -19.85 -12.00
N ALA A 123 -8.92 -18.96 -12.50
CA ALA A 123 -8.48 -17.83 -13.31
C ALA A 123 -7.56 -16.88 -12.52
N ALA A 124 -7.89 -16.61 -11.25
CA ALA A 124 -7.03 -15.83 -10.36
C ALA A 124 -5.67 -16.51 -10.13
N LEU A 125 -5.66 -17.82 -9.87
CA LEU A 125 -4.43 -18.59 -9.69
C LEU A 125 -3.54 -18.52 -10.95
N ASP A 126 -4.11 -18.72 -12.13
CA ASP A 126 -3.38 -18.64 -13.39
C ASP A 126 -2.82 -17.23 -13.65
N ARG A 127 -3.58 -16.17 -13.33
CA ARG A 127 -3.12 -14.79 -13.41
C ARG A 127 -1.97 -14.52 -12.43
N LEU A 128 -2.07 -14.96 -11.18
CA LEU A 128 -1.04 -14.76 -10.18
C LEU A 128 0.25 -15.51 -10.51
N ILE A 129 0.17 -16.74 -11.03
CA ILE A 129 1.35 -17.45 -11.51
C ILE A 129 2.03 -16.66 -12.64
N LYS A 130 1.26 -16.14 -13.60
CA LYS A 130 1.79 -15.30 -14.69
C LYS A 130 2.53 -14.08 -14.13
N MET A 131 1.91 -13.34 -13.19
CA MET A 131 2.52 -12.18 -12.55
C MET A 131 3.84 -12.54 -11.84
N VAL A 132 3.84 -13.61 -11.05
CA VAL A 132 5.03 -14.03 -10.28
C VAL A 132 6.14 -14.56 -11.19
N CYS A 133 5.81 -15.27 -12.27
CA CYS A 133 6.78 -15.69 -13.27
C CYS A 133 7.44 -14.49 -13.97
N PHE A 134 6.66 -13.47 -14.31
CA PHE A 134 7.18 -12.21 -14.88
C PHE A 134 8.10 -11.50 -13.89
N LEU A 135 7.68 -11.32 -12.63
CA LEU A 135 8.49 -10.72 -11.58
C LEU A 135 9.80 -11.47 -11.32
N GLY A 136 9.80 -12.79 -11.48
CA GLY A 136 11.03 -13.61 -11.37
C GLY A 136 12.07 -13.31 -12.44
N GLN A 137 11.68 -12.68 -13.56
CA GLN A 137 12.55 -12.30 -14.68
C GLN A 137 12.79 -10.80 -14.77
N ALA A 138 12.02 -10.00 -14.03
CA ALA A 138 12.13 -8.54 -14.02
C ALA A 138 13.44 -8.07 -13.37
N GLU A 139 13.88 -6.86 -13.71
CA GLU A 139 15.04 -6.22 -13.10
C GLU A 139 14.79 -6.00 -11.60
N ARG A 140 15.79 -6.32 -10.80
CA ARG A 140 15.81 -6.13 -9.35
C ARG A 140 17.19 -5.69 -8.90
N HIS A 141 17.23 -4.87 -7.89
CA HIS A 141 18.47 -4.32 -7.35
C HIS A 141 18.57 -4.71 -5.87
N HIS A 142 19.50 -5.64 -5.55
CA HIS A 142 19.54 -6.27 -4.21
C HIS A 142 18.18 -6.84 -3.78
N GLY A 143 17.51 -7.49 -4.75
CA GLY A 143 16.19 -8.10 -4.55
C GLY A 143 15.00 -7.13 -4.56
N ALA A 144 15.22 -5.81 -4.43
CA ALA A 144 14.14 -4.83 -4.53
C ALA A 144 13.79 -4.53 -5.99
N PHE A 145 12.50 -4.36 -6.23
CA PHE A 145 11.95 -3.95 -7.52
C PHE A 145 12.01 -2.43 -7.69
N PRO A 146 12.05 -1.93 -8.94
CA PRO A 146 11.94 -0.49 -9.17
C PRO A 146 10.53 0.01 -8.87
N HIS A 147 10.37 1.33 -8.73
CA HIS A 147 9.07 1.98 -8.56
C HIS A 147 8.15 1.65 -9.74
N TRP A 148 8.65 1.89 -10.96
CA TRP A 148 7.99 1.54 -12.21
C TRP A 148 8.84 0.59 -13.04
N MET A 149 8.18 -0.25 -13.80
CA MET A 149 8.83 -1.11 -14.78
C MET A 149 8.01 -1.19 -16.07
N ASP A 150 8.68 -1.54 -17.13
CA ASP A 150 8.05 -1.85 -18.41
C ASP A 150 7.33 -3.21 -18.30
N GLY A 151 6.04 -3.20 -18.56
CA GLY A 151 5.17 -4.37 -18.37
C GLY A 151 5.39 -5.50 -19.39
N ASP A 152 6.13 -5.27 -20.47
CA ASP A 152 6.49 -6.29 -21.45
C ASP A 152 7.84 -6.93 -21.14
N SER A 153 8.83 -6.14 -20.77
CA SER A 153 10.22 -6.60 -20.59
C SER A 153 10.65 -6.77 -19.14
N GLY A 154 9.97 -6.13 -18.18
CA GLY A 154 10.38 -6.09 -16.77
C GLY A 154 11.57 -5.16 -16.48
N ARG A 155 11.98 -4.34 -17.44
CA ARG A 155 13.04 -3.35 -17.24
C ARG A 155 12.57 -2.19 -16.40
N THR A 156 13.48 -1.61 -15.64
CA THR A 156 13.23 -0.39 -14.87
C THR A 156 12.83 0.76 -15.77
N ILE A 157 11.73 1.45 -15.43
CA ILE A 157 11.37 2.76 -15.97
C ILE A 157 11.65 3.78 -14.87
N PRO A 158 12.55 4.75 -15.07
CA PRO A 158 12.86 5.75 -14.04
C PRO A 158 11.62 6.53 -13.60
N PHE A 159 11.36 6.56 -12.30
CA PHE A 159 10.35 7.44 -11.70
C PHE A 159 10.82 8.90 -11.69
N SER A 160 12.12 9.08 -11.46
CA SER A 160 12.81 10.37 -11.59
C SER A 160 14.27 10.14 -11.96
N GLN A 161 15.03 11.21 -12.20
CA GLN A 161 16.44 11.14 -12.59
C GLN A 161 17.31 10.32 -11.60
N LEU A 162 16.99 10.35 -10.31
CA LEU A 162 17.72 9.61 -9.27
C LEU A 162 16.99 8.36 -8.80
N ASP A 163 15.73 8.18 -9.24
CA ASP A 163 14.88 7.03 -8.92
C ASP A 163 14.73 6.14 -10.16
N ASP A 164 15.81 5.43 -10.48
CA ASP A 164 15.98 4.57 -11.64
C ASP A 164 16.45 3.16 -11.27
N GLY A 165 16.20 2.74 -10.05
CA GLY A 165 16.67 1.46 -9.51
C GLY A 165 15.74 0.83 -8.50
N GLY A 166 16.29 0.25 -7.43
CA GLY A 166 15.50 -0.45 -6.42
C GLY A 166 14.78 0.49 -5.46
N ASP A 167 13.47 0.30 -5.30
CA ASP A 167 12.62 0.96 -4.32
C ASP A 167 12.16 -0.05 -3.27
N ILE A 168 12.64 0.10 -2.03
CA ILE A 168 12.35 -0.86 -0.96
C ILE A 168 10.93 -0.72 -0.41
N VAL A 169 10.30 0.44 -0.55
CA VAL A 169 8.94 0.71 -0.07
C VAL A 169 7.91 0.16 -1.04
N GLU A 170 8.07 0.41 -2.33
CA GLU A 170 7.23 -0.20 -3.37
C GLU A 170 7.35 -1.73 -3.35
N THR A 171 8.58 -2.24 -3.15
CA THR A 171 8.83 -3.68 -2.94
C THR A 171 8.09 -4.21 -1.71
N ALA A 172 8.03 -3.45 -0.62
CA ALA A 172 7.28 -3.85 0.56
C ALA A 172 5.78 -4.00 0.26
N TYR A 173 5.18 -3.07 -0.46
CA TYR A 173 3.77 -3.17 -0.87
C TYR A 173 3.50 -4.38 -1.77
N LEU A 174 4.40 -4.66 -2.72
CA LEU A 174 4.31 -5.86 -3.55
C LEU A 174 4.36 -7.13 -2.70
N MET A 175 5.28 -7.21 -1.73
CA MET A 175 5.44 -8.37 -0.86
C MET A 175 4.21 -8.60 0.03
N VAL A 176 3.53 -7.56 0.50
CA VAL A 176 2.25 -7.71 1.23
C VAL A 176 1.22 -8.46 0.38
N GLY A 177 1.07 -8.07 -0.89
CA GLY A 177 0.18 -8.72 -1.83
C GLY A 177 0.55 -10.18 -2.08
N LEU A 178 1.83 -10.43 -2.38
CA LEU A 178 2.36 -11.77 -2.67
C LEU A 178 2.24 -12.71 -1.46
N LEU A 179 2.61 -12.27 -0.28
CA LEU A 179 2.49 -13.07 0.96
C LEU A 179 1.02 -13.36 1.29
N SER A 180 0.11 -12.41 1.06
CA SER A 180 -1.33 -12.61 1.21
C SER A 180 -1.84 -13.68 0.22
N ALA A 181 -1.40 -13.62 -1.04
CA ALA A 181 -1.76 -14.62 -2.06
C ALA A 181 -1.22 -16.02 -1.70
N ARG A 182 0.01 -16.11 -1.20
CA ARG A 182 0.60 -17.37 -0.70
C ARG A 182 -0.26 -18.00 0.40
N GLN A 183 -0.83 -17.18 1.27
CA GLN A 183 -1.71 -17.63 2.35
C GLN A 183 -3.12 -17.99 1.86
N TYR A 184 -3.60 -17.36 0.80
CA TYR A 184 -4.91 -17.66 0.21
C TYR A 184 -4.90 -18.99 -0.54
N PHE A 185 -3.84 -19.25 -1.32
CA PHE A 185 -3.69 -20.45 -2.14
C PHE A 185 -2.88 -21.55 -1.42
N ARG A 186 -3.50 -22.17 -0.39
CA ARG A 186 -2.88 -23.23 0.45
C ARG A 186 -3.27 -24.65 0.08
N GLY A 187 -4.07 -24.83 -0.96
CA GLY A 187 -4.56 -26.14 -1.36
C GLY A 187 -3.44 -27.10 -1.81
N PRO A 188 -3.78 -28.40 -1.95
CA PRO A 188 -2.86 -29.41 -2.39
C PRO A 188 -2.64 -29.40 -3.92
N ASP A 189 -3.30 -28.53 -4.66
CA ASP A 189 -3.15 -28.41 -6.11
C ASP A 189 -1.71 -28.09 -6.51
N ALA A 190 -1.23 -28.68 -7.60
CA ALA A 190 0.15 -28.50 -8.07
C ALA A 190 0.46 -27.05 -8.42
N LYS A 191 -0.48 -26.33 -9.05
CA LYS A 191 -0.30 -24.92 -9.40
C LYS A 191 -0.26 -24.03 -8.15
N GLU A 192 -1.06 -24.35 -7.11
CA GLU A 192 -0.99 -23.60 -5.84
C GLU A 192 0.37 -23.81 -5.16
N ARG A 193 0.95 -25.03 -5.22
CA ARG A 193 2.31 -25.28 -4.72
C ARG A 193 3.36 -24.48 -5.50
N VAL A 194 3.25 -24.45 -6.83
CA VAL A 194 4.14 -23.66 -7.70
C VAL A 194 4.06 -22.17 -7.34
N LEU A 195 2.85 -21.61 -7.23
CA LEU A 195 2.67 -20.22 -6.82
C LEU A 195 3.38 -19.91 -5.51
N ARG A 196 3.17 -20.76 -4.49
CA ARG A 196 3.82 -20.56 -3.18
C ARG A 196 5.34 -20.65 -3.25
N SER A 197 5.89 -21.56 -4.03
CA SER A 197 7.33 -21.71 -4.20
C SER A 197 7.94 -20.47 -4.86
N LEU A 198 7.33 -19.97 -5.92
CA LEU A 198 7.78 -18.78 -6.63
C LEU A 198 7.72 -17.53 -5.73
N ILE A 199 6.64 -17.36 -4.97
CA ILE A 199 6.53 -16.25 -4.00
C ILE A 199 7.62 -16.35 -2.92
N ASN A 200 7.87 -17.55 -2.40
CA ASN A 200 8.93 -17.75 -1.40
C ASN A 200 10.32 -17.41 -1.96
N ALA A 201 10.60 -17.73 -3.22
CA ALA A 201 11.85 -17.36 -3.87
C ALA A 201 12.00 -15.83 -3.93
N LEU A 202 11.01 -15.12 -4.46
CA LEU A 202 11.04 -13.65 -4.53
C LEU A 202 11.20 -13.01 -3.14
N TRP A 203 10.46 -13.50 -2.14
CA TRP A 203 10.53 -13.02 -0.77
C TRP A 203 11.92 -13.19 -0.15
N SER A 204 12.55 -14.36 -0.36
CA SER A 204 13.84 -14.68 0.25
C SER A 204 15.03 -13.95 -0.36
N GLU A 205 14.85 -13.36 -1.54
CA GLU A 205 15.90 -12.67 -2.30
C GLU A 205 15.97 -11.16 -2.02
N VAL A 206 15.02 -10.59 -1.27
CA VAL A 206 15.07 -9.16 -0.90
C VAL A 206 16.11 -8.96 0.20
N GLU A 207 17.14 -8.19 -0.11
CA GLU A 207 18.25 -7.85 0.80
C GLU A 207 17.91 -6.60 1.62
N TRP A 208 16.97 -6.72 2.58
CA TRP A 208 16.49 -5.60 3.40
C TRP A 208 17.60 -4.91 4.18
N ASP A 209 18.53 -5.71 4.74
CA ASP A 209 19.69 -5.22 5.49
C ASP A 209 20.63 -4.37 4.63
N TRP A 210 20.74 -4.69 3.34
CA TRP A 210 21.56 -3.92 2.41
C TRP A 210 21.04 -2.47 2.26
N TYR A 211 19.73 -2.28 2.28
CA TYR A 211 19.08 -0.95 2.21
C TYR A 211 19.25 -0.11 3.47
N THR A 212 19.91 -0.62 4.51
CA THR A 212 20.35 0.19 5.65
C THR A 212 21.66 0.93 5.37
N ARG A 213 22.44 0.55 4.37
CA ARG A 213 23.79 1.05 4.12
C ARG A 213 24.74 0.84 5.32
N GLY A 214 24.45 -0.15 6.19
CA GLY A 214 25.12 -0.36 7.46
C GLY A 214 24.81 0.70 8.53
N SER A 215 23.75 1.51 8.35
CA SER A 215 23.27 2.53 9.29
C SER A 215 22.03 2.07 10.07
N GLU A 216 21.56 2.91 10.99
CA GLU A 216 20.33 2.67 11.76
C GLU A 216 19.04 3.15 11.02
N ALA A 217 19.08 3.35 9.71
CA ALA A 217 17.91 3.77 8.93
C ALA A 217 17.80 2.95 7.64
N LEU A 218 16.58 2.58 7.25
CA LEU A 218 16.32 2.15 5.89
C LEU A 218 16.40 3.35 4.96
N VAL A 219 17.04 3.18 3.81
CA VAL A 219 17.07 4.16 2.73
C VAL A 219 16.10 3.71 1.65
N TRP A 220 15.23 4.63 1.23
CA TRP A 220 14.10 4.35 0.35
C TRP A 220 14.52 3.74 -0.98
N HIS A 221 15.56 4.29 -1.57
CA HIS A 221 15.88 4.05 -2.97
C HIS A 221 17.38 3.90 -3.21
N TRP A 222 17.76 3.04 -4.15
CA TRP A 222 19.12 2.90 -4.67
C TRP A 222 19.12 2.85 -6.19
N SER A 223 20.03 3.60 -6.80
CA SER A 223 20.23 3.68 -8.25
C SER A 223 21.45 2.89 -8.71
N PRO A 224 21.34 2.05 -9.75
CA PRO A 224 22.51 1.38 -10.34
C PRO A 224 23.48 2.35 -11.00
N VAL A 225 23.02 3.56 -11.38
CA VAL A 225 23.82 4.60 -12.03
C VAL A 225 24.36 5.61 -11.02
N HIS A 226 23.52 6.03 -10.08
CA HIS A 226 23.81 7.13 -9.14
C HIS A 226 24.07 6.65 -7.72
N GLY A 227 24.00 5.34 -7.45
CA GLY A 227 24.17 4.77 -6.11
C GLY A 227 23.12 5.34 -5.13
N TRP A 228 23.60 5.87 -4.03
CA TRP A 228 22.78 6.46 -2.96
C TRP A 228 22.56 7.98 -3.11
N ALA A 229 22.73 8.56 -4.30
CA ALA A 229 22.70 10.01 -4.50
C ALA A 229 21.38 10.68 -4.14
N MET A 230 20.25 9.96 -4.18
CA MET A 230 18.96 10.48 -3.70
C MET A 230 18.97 10.73 -2.18
N ASP A 231 19.75 9.94 -1.43
CA ASP A 231 19.96 10.04 0.02
C ASP A 231 18.66 10.31 0.80
N LEU A 232 17.69 9.41 0.66
CA LEU A 232 16.37 9.50 1.27
C LEU A 232 16.19 8.45 2.38
N PRO A 233 16.77 8.67 3.57
CA PRO A 233 16.52 7.80 4.72
C PRO A 233 15.07 7.95 5.21
N ILE A 234 14.46 6.83 5.58
CA ILE A 234 13.08 6.77 6.03
C ILE A 234 13.01 7.09 7.52
N HIS A 235 12.48 8.26 7.87
CA HIS A 235 12.35 8.76 9.22
C HIS A 235 10.98 9.34 9.51
N GLY A 236 10.52 9.22 10.75
CA GLY A 236 9.25 9.77 11.20
C GLY A 236 8.05 8.95 10.73
N TRP A 237 6.87 9.32 11.21
CA TRP A 237 5.64 8.63 10.85
C TRP A 237 5.26 8.91 9.39
N ASN A 238 5.10 7.84 8.62
CA ASN A 238 4.67 7.84 7.24
C ASN A 238 4.11 6.45 6.86
N GLU A 239 3.91 6.19 5.59
CA GLU A 239 3.38 4.95 5.02
C GLU A 239 4.30 3.73 5.16
N CYS A 240 5.56 3.91 5.56
CA CYS A 240 6.60 2.89 5.46
C CYS A 240 6.65 1.87 6.61
N LEU A 241 5.72 1.91 7.59
CA LEU A 241 5.70 0.94 8.69
C LEU A 241 5.86 -0.50 8.21
N ILE A 242 5.19 -0.86 7.12
CA ILE A 242 5.21 -2.21 6.58
C ILE A 242 6.59 -2.64 6.08
N ALA A 243 7.39 -1.71 5.56
CA ALA A 243 8.75 -2.00 5.11
C ALA A 243 9.63 -2.45 6.29
N PHE A 244 9.53 -1.79 7.45
CA PHE A 244 10.26 -2.18 8.66
C PHE A 244 9.79 -3.53 9.21
N ILE A 245 8.48 -3.79 9.19
CA ILE A 245 7.94 -5.08 9.65
C ILE A 245 8.42 -6.21 8.73
N LEU A 246 8.35 -6.05 7.42
CA LEU A 246 8.85 -7.04 6.45
C LEU A 246 10.36 -7.23 6.59
N ALA A 247 11.11 -6.16 6.69
CA ALA A 247 12.56 -6.21 6.86
C ALA A 247 12.96 -6.98 8.14
N ALA A 248 12.26 -6.74 9.26
CA ALA A 248 12.47 -7.51 10.49
C ALA A 248 11.96 -8.96 10.42
N SER A 249 11.08 -9.26 9.46
CA SER A 249 10.49 -10.60 9.26
C SER A 249 11.35 -11.53 8.39
N ALA A 250 12.31 -10.98 7.66
CA ALA A 250 13.16 -11.75 6.76
C ALA A 250 14.01 -12.77 7.54
N ALA A 251 14.10 -14.01 7.03
CA ALA A 251 14.92 -15.05 7.64
C ALA A 251 16.43 -14.87 7.35
N ARG A 252 16.71 -14.32 6.16
CA ARG A 252 18.04 -13.86 5.73
C ARG A 252 17.93 -12.35 5.59
N HIS A 253 18.92 -11.60 5.50
CA HIS A 253 18.85 -10.17 5.21
C HIS A 253 17.88 -9.36 6.10
N SER A 254 17.68 -9.78 7.36
CA SER A 254 16.83 -9.05 8.30
C SER A 254 17.55 -7.83 8.87
N ILE A 255 16.78 -6.79 9.15
CA ILE A 255 17.29 -5.62 9.88
C ILE A 255 17.32 -5.87 11.39
N GLU A 256 18.23 -5.17 12.09
CA GLU A 256 18.23 -5.10 13.53
C GLU A 256 17.09 -4.20 14.05
N PRO A 257 16.51 -4.48 15.23
CA PRO A 257 15.43 -3.68 15.81
C PRO A 257 15.75 -2.18 15.95
N ASP A 258 17.03 -1.82 16.10
CA ASP A 258 17.46 -0.43 16.20
C ASP A 258 17.19 0.38 14.93
N VAL A 259 17.14 -0.25 13.77
CA VAL A 259 16.75 0.41 12.51
C VAL A 259 15.31 0.94 12.60
N TYR A 260 14.42 0.19 13.25
CA TYR A 260 13.05 0.64 13.53
C TYR A 260 13.02 1.69 14.65
N HIS A 261 13.65 1.41 15.78
CA HIS A 261 13.50 2.20 16.99
C HIS A 261 14.30 3.49 16.98
N ARG A 262 15.52 3.48 16.46
CA ARG A 262 16.46 4.60 16.46
C ARG A 262 16.50 5.32 15.12
N GLY A 263 16.27 4.59 14.03
CA GLY A 263 16.17 5.16 12.69
C GLY A 263 14.80 5.82 12.46
N TRP A 264 13.75 5.04 12.32
CA TRP A 264 12.42 5.53 11.95
C TRP A 264 11.68 6.21 13.09
N ALA A 265 11.55 5.55 14.23
CA ALA A 265 10.72 6.02 15.34
C ALA A 265 11.34 7.14 16.18
N ALA A 266 12.66 7.33 16.13
CA ALA A 266 13.34 8.44 16.79
C ALA A 266 13.33 9.73 15.94
N GLY A 267 12.85 9.68 14.70
CA GLY A 267 12.78 10.84 13.81
C GLY A 267 11.83 11.91 14.30
N ARG A 268 12.10 13.16 13.93
CA ARG A 268 11.16 14.25 14.12
C ARG A 268 9.86 13.93 13.37
N ALA A 269 8.70 14.37 13.91
CA ALA A 269 7.38 14.07 13.38
C ALA A 269 6.98 12.59 13.44
N PHE A 270 7.61 11.79 14.31
CA PHE A 270 7.12 10.45 14.64
C PHE A 270 6.13 10.52 15.81
N ALA A 271 6.60 10.81 17.03
CA ALA A 271 5.71 10.99 18.17
C ALA A 271 5.05 12.38 18.12
N ASN A 272 3.74 12.44 18.32
CA ASN A 272 2.98 13.68 18.37
C ASN A 272 2.38 13.92 19.75
N GLY A 273 1.33 13.20 20.12
CA GLY A 273 0.67 13.27 21.43
C GLY A 273 -0.23 14.50 21.62
N ARG A 274 -0.32 15.43 20.63
CA ARG A 274 -1.13 16.64 20.70
C ARG A 274 -2.61 16.34 20.48
N SER A 275 -3.46 17.19 21.03
CA SER A 275 -4.89 17.22 20.70
C SER A 275 -5.11 18.17 19.54
N ILE A 276 -5.61 17.65 18.43
CA ILE A 276 -5.93 18.37 17.21
C ILE A 276 -7.43 18.26 17.02
N GLU A 277 -8.12 19.36 17.00
CA GLU A 277 -9.58 19.39 16.84
C GLU A 277 -10.33 18.53 17.90
N GLY A 278 -9.79 18.46 19.11
CA GLY A 278 -10.33 17.61 20.19
C GLY A 278 -9.93 16.13 20.09
N VAL A 279 -9.22 15.73 19.05
CA VAL A 279 -8.74 14.35 18.85
C VAL A 279 -7.25 14.26 19.18
N ARG A 280 -6.87 13.37 20.09
CA ARG A 280 -5.47 13.12 20.41
C ARG A 280 -4.82 12.31 19.29
N LEU A 281 -3.77 12.86 18.66
CA LEU A 281 -2.97 12.20 17.64
C LEU A 281 -1.71 11.59 18.27
N PRO A 282 -1.56 10.26 18.34
CA PRO A 282 -0.37 9.64 18.92
C PRO A 282 0.90 9.90 18.09
N LEU A 283 0.84 9.69 16.78
CA LEU A 283 1.98 9.71 15.86
C LEU A 283 1.69 10.61 14.66
N GLY A 284 2.74 11.16 14.08
CA GLY A 284 2.68 11.88 12.82
C GLY A 284 2.88 13.39 12.94
N PRO A 285 2.83 14.11 11.81
CA PRO A 285 3.00 15.55 11.79
C PRO A 285 1.85 16.28 12.46
N ASP A 286 2.06 17.55 12.77
CA ASP A 286 1.01 18.44 13.23
C ASP A 286 -0.13 18.48 12.20
N HIS A 287 -1.36 18.40 12.67
CA HIS A 287 -2.57 18.30 11.85
C HIS A 287 -2.78 16.98 11.11
N GLY A 288 -1.98 15.94 11.40
CA GLY A 288 -1.96 14.71 10.62
C GLY A 288 -1.31 14.94 9.24
N GLY A 289 -1.34 13.97 8.39
CA GLY A 289 -0.84 14.03 7.01
C GLY A 289 -1.88 13.50 6.03
N PRO A 290 -1.46 13.11 4.82
CA PRO A 290 -2.34 12.48 3.85
C PRO A 290 -2.82 11.13 4.36
N LEU A 291 -4.08 10.78 4.05
CA LEU A 291 -4.72 9.57 4.59
C LEU A 291 -4.04 8.25 4.19
N PHE A 292 -3.28 8.21 3.10
CA PHE A 292 -2.57 7.00 2.72
C PHE A 292 -1.55 6.54 3.79
N PHE A 293 -1.09 7.41 4.68
CA PHE A 293 -0.26 7.03 5.83
C PHE A 293 -0.99 6.06 6.78
N SER A 294 -2.32 6.12 6.84
CA SER A 294 -3.15 5.19 7.61
C SER A 294 -3.71 4.03 6.79
N HIS A 295 -3.45 3.99 5.48
CA HIS A 295 -3.97 2.96 4.59
C HIS A 295 -2.89 1.96 4.14
N TYR A 296 -1.81 2.40 3.50
CA TYR A 296 -0.93 1.52 2.72
C TYR A 296 -0.31 0.39 3.53
N SER A 297 0.31 0.70 4.67
CA SER A 297 0.82 -0.33 5.58
C SER A 297 -0.29 -1.24 6.12
N PHE A 298 -1.49 -0.70 6.29
CA PHE A 298 -2.63 -1.38 6.92
C PHE A 298 -3.56 -2.08 5.91
N LEU A 299 -3.20 -2.15 4.65
CA LEU A 299 -3.91 -3.00 3.71
C LEU A 299 -3.78 -4.49 4.10
N GLY A 300 -2.60 -4.91 4.55
CA GLY A 300 -2.32 -6.26 5.05
C GLY A 300 -2.16 -6.35 6.56
N LEU A 301 -1.55 -5.33 7.18
CA LEU A 301 -1.30 -5.29 8.61
C LEU A 301 -2.59 -4.95 9.38
N ASP A 302 -3.07 -5.88 10.21
CA ASP A 302 -4.28 -5.68 11.02
C ASP A 302 -3.99 -4.75 12.21
N PRO A 303 -4.49 -3.51 12.23
CA PRO A 303 -4.22 -2.57 13.32
C PRO A 303 -5.01 -2.88 14.59
N ARG A 304 -6.02 -3.77 14.52
CA ARG A 304 -6.86 -4.10 15.66
C ARG A 304 -6.06 -4.81 16.75
N ALA A 305 -6.02 -4.24 17.93
CA ALA A 305 -5.20 -4.69 19.05
C ALA A 305 -3.67 -4.72 18.77
N LEU A 306 -3.20 -4.16 17.65
CA LEU A 306 -1.79 -4.03 17.33
C LEU A 306 -1.19 -2.84 18.09
N ARG A 307 -0.13 -3.10 18.85
CA ARG A 307 0.54 -2.10 19.69
C ARG A 307 2.02 -2.35 19.75
N ASP A 308 2.74 -1.28 19.93
CA ASP A 308 4.11 -1.29 20.40
C ASP A 308 4.28 -0.29 21.56
N ARG A 309 5.51 0.07 21.86
CA ARG A 309 5.80 1.08 22.90
C ARG A 309 5.39 2.51 22.52
N TYR A 310 5.07 2.77 21.26
CA TYR A 310 4.80 4.10 20.74
C TYR A 310 3.30 4.38 20.59
N ALA A 311 2.52 3.40 20.12
CA ALA A 311 1.11 3.59 19.82
C ALA A 311 0.25 2.32 19.90
N ASP A 312 -1.05 2.55 20.04
CA ASP A 312 -2.13 1.66 19.64
C ASP A 312 -2.49 2.03 18.20
N TYR A 313 -2.21 1.16 17.25
CA TYR A 313 -2.33 1.49 15.82
C TYR A 313 -3.78 1.58 15.33
N TRP A 314 -4.72 0.93 16.00
CA TRP A 314 -6.13 1.17 15.73
C TRP A 314 -6.53 2.59 16.13
N HIS A 315 -6.18 3.00 17.34
CA HIS A 315 -6.46 4.35 17.82
C HIS A 315 -5.76 5.41 16.96
N GLN A 316 -4.51 5.15 16.54
CA GLN A 316 -3.76 6.02 15.64
C GLN A 316 -4.52 6.27 14.33
N ASN A 317 -4.98 5.21 13.66
CA ASN A 317 -5.61 5.34 12.35
C ASN A 317 -7.02 5.95 12.43
N VAL A 318 -7.77 5.64 13.50
CA VAL A 318 -9.05 6.30 13.78
C VAL A 318 -8.86 7.80 14.02
N ALA A 319 -7.90 8.18 14.86
CA ALA A 319 -7.58 9.59 15.14
C ALA A 319 -7.18 10.33 13.87
N TYR A 320 -6.32 9.72 13.06
CA TYR A 320 -5.83 10.27 11.79
C TYR A 320 -6.98 10.55 10.81
N THR A 321 -7.89 9.59 10.65
CA THR A 321 -9.08 9.71 9.79
C THR A 321 -10.00 10.83 10.27
N HIS A 322 -10.30 10.89 11.57
CA HIS A 322 -11.18 11.93 12.11
C HIS A 322 -10.58 13.34 12.02
N ILE A 323 -9.26 13.51 12.21
CA ILE A 323 -8.58 14.79 12.04
C ILE A 323 -8.70 15.28 10.60
N ASN A 324 -8.41 14.43 9.62
CA ASN A 324 -8.51 14.74 8.19
C ASN A 324 -9.95 15.15 7.81
N ARG A 325 -10.94 14.35 8.23
CA ARG A 325 -12.35 14.68 8.01
C ARG A 325 -12.75 15.99 8.69
N THR A 326 -12.37 16.20 9.96
CA THR A 326 -12.73 17.41 10.71
C THR A 326 -12.15 18.67 10.05
N HIS A 327 -10.95 18.57 9.47
CA HIS A 327 -10.39 19.65 8.66
C HIS A 327 -11.31 20.01 7.48
N CYS A 328 -11.77 19.03 6.72
CA CYS A 328 -12.70 19.28 5.60
C CYS A 328 -14.06 19.82 6.07
N VAL A 329 -14.59 19.34 7.21
CA VAL A 329 -15.84 19.86 7.80
C VAL A 329 -15.71 21.32 8.23
N ARG A 330 -14.60 21.67 8.88
CA ARG A 330 -14.30 23.05 9.29
C ARG A 330 -13.94 23.95 8.13
N ASN A 331 -13.39 23.37 7.10
CA ASN A 331 -13.07 24.02 5.83
C ASN A 331 -12.34 25.38 5.99
N PRO A 332 -11.16 25.40 6.60
CA PRO A 332 -10.44 26.66 6.81
C PRO A 332 -10.05 27.36 5.51
N GLY A 333 -9.91 26.57 4.41
CA GLY A 333 -9.65 27.10 3.07
C GLY A 333 -10.88 27.67 2.37
N LYS A 334 -12.09 27.53 2.96
CA LYS A 334 -13.38 27.98 2.40
C LYS A 334 -13.65 27.43 1.00
N PHE A 335 -13.33 26.18 0.76
CA PHE A 335 -13.59 25.49 -0.49
C PHE A 335 -15.08 25.11 -0.58
N ASP A 336 -15.76 25.55 -1.63
CA ASP A 336 -17.16 25.19 -1.86
C ASP A 336 -17.31 23.66 -1.97
N GLY A 337 -18.37 23.14 -1.36
CA GLY A 337 -18.71 21.71 -1.41
C GLY A 337 -17.95 20.81 -0.44
N TYR A 338 -17.01 21.32 0.35
CA TYR A 338 -16.44 20.59 1.48
C TYR A 338 -17.47 20.45 2.62
N GLY A 339 -17.46 19.31 3.31
CA GLY A 339 -18.43 19.09 4.39
C GLY A 339 -18.33 17.70 5.04
N ALA A 340 -19.35 17.40 5.80
CA ALA A 340 -19.44 16.13 6.55
C ALA A 340 -19.48 14.89 5.66
N ASP A 341 -19.91 15.04 4.42
CA ASP A 341 -20.06 14.02 3.39
C ASP A 341 -19.12 14.22 2.18
N CYS A 342 -18.31 15.27 2.17
CA CYS A 342 -17.34 15.55 1.10
C CYS A 342 -15.97 15.86 1.71
N TRP A 343 -15.16 14.80 1.88
CA TRP A 343 -13.86 14.82 2.53
C TRP A 343 -12.95 13.70 2.03
N GLY A 344 -11.68 13.79 2.34
CA GLY A 344 -10.67 12.78 1.99
C GLY A 344 -9.46 13.43 1.34
N LEU A 345 -8.50 13.89 2.16
CA LEU A 345 -7.23 14.45 1.68
C LEU A 345 -6.17 13.36 1.70
N THR A 346 -5.71 12.99 0.53
CA THR A 346 -4.62 12.02 0.33
C THR A 346 -3.87 12.36 -0.96
N ALA A 347 -2.83 11.59 -1.29
CA ALA A 347 -2.12 11.76 -2.55
C ALA A 347 -3.05 11.44 -3.73
N SER A 348 -3.05 12.26 -4.76
CA SER A 348 -3.85 12.10 -5.97
C SER A 348 -3.45 13.08 -7.07
N ASP A 349 -4.03 12.91 -8.26
CA ASP A 349 -3.99 13.96 -9.26
C ASP A 349 -4.63 15.24 -8.74
N SER A 350 -4.17 16.37 -9.22
CA SER A 350 -4.68 17.70 -8.91
C SER A 350 -4.69 18.54 -10.18
N ILE A 351 -5.25 19.75 -10.10
CA ILE A 351 -5.37 20.65 -11.26
C ILE A 351 -4.01 20.90 -11.92
N ASP A 352 -2.96 21.03 -11.11
CA ASP A 352 -1.60 21.34 -11.57
C ASP A 352 -0.62 20.16 -11.45
N GLY A 353 -1.10 18.92 -11.45
CA GLY A 353 -0.30 17.70 -11.35
C GLY A 353 -0.56 16.90 -10.08
N TYR A 354 0.28 15.90 -9.79
CA TYR A 354 0.10 15.02 -8.63
C TYR A 354 0.53 15.67 -7.32
N VAL A 355 -0.30 15.61 -6.28
CA VAL A 355 -0.06 16.24 -4.96
C VAL A 355 -0.49 15.32 -3.83
N ALA A 356 0.34 15.22 -2.80
CA ALA A 356 -0.04 14.61 -1.53
C ALA A 356 -0.84 15.64 -0.70
N HIS A 357 -2.17 15.66 -0.87
CA HIS A 357 -3.06 16.52 -0.12
C HIS A 357 -3.16 16.09 1.34
N ALA A 358 -3.13 17.05 2.23
CA ALA A 358 -3.20 16.87 3.68
C ALA A 358 -3.79 18.14 4.33
N PRO A 359 -4.19 18.13 5.62
CA PRO A 359 -4.72 19.32 6.27
C PRO A 359 -3.80 20.55 6.25
N ASP A 360 -2.48 20.35 6.21
CA ASP A 360 -1.46 21.41 6.06
C ASP A 360 -1.10 21.69 4.59
N ARG A 361 -1.68 20.94 3.65
CA ARG A 361 -1.49 21.10 2.19
C ARG A 361 -2.78 20.83 1.43
N ASP A 362 -3.82 21.55 1.79
CA ASP A 362 -5.13 21.46 1.17
C ASP A 362 -5.23 22.44 0.00
N LEU A 363 -5.50 21.93 -1.19
CA LEU A 363 -5.65 22.72 -2.43
C LEU A 363 -7.09 22.68 -2.98
N GLY A 364 -8.07 22.30 -2.18
CA GLY A 364 -9.47 22.21 -2.59
C GLY A 364 -9.79 20.99 -3.45
N VAL A 365 -9.03 19.92 -3.29
CA VAL A 365 -9.19 18.66 -4.02
C VAL A 365 -9.53 17.51 -3.07
N ILE A 366 -10.58 16.80 -3.37
CA ILE A 366 -11.04 15.61 -2.65
C ILE A 366 -10.71 14.36 -3.46
N THR A 367 -10.17 13.36 -2.77
CA THR A 367 -9.78 12.08 -3.34
C THR A 367 -10.68 10.98 -2.77
N PRO A 368 -11.51 10.30 -3.58
CA PRO A 368 -12.39 9.24 -3.11
C PRO A 368 -11.68 8.13 -2.34
N SER A 369 -10.45 7.75 -2.74
CA SER A 369 -9.66 6.74 -2.04
C SER A 369 -9.35 7.13 -0.59
N GLY A 370 -9.23 8.42 -0.28
CA GLY A 370 -9.00 8.91 1.08
C GLY A 370 -10.14 8.55 2.02
N ALA A 371 -11.38 8.87 1.63
CA ALA A 371 -12.55 8.52 2.44
C ALA A 371 -12.85 7.00 2.39
N LEU A 372 -12.85 6.39 1.21
CA LEU A 372 -13.25 4.99 1.05
C LEU A 372 -12.20 4.00 1.61
N GLY A 373 -10.92 4.34 1.56
CA GLY A 373 -9.85 3.60 2.24
C GLY A 373 -9.94 3.66 3.78
N SER A 374 -10.71 4.61 4.30
CA SER A 374 -10.92 4.79 5.75
C SER A 374 -12.12 4.03 6.32
N PHE A 375 -12.85 3.24 5.52
CA PHE A 375 -14.05 2.51 5.96
C PHE A 375 -13.89 1.75 7.28
N PRO A 376 -12.77 1.04 7.56
CA PRO A 376 -12.63 0.37 8.84
C PRO A 376 -12.60 1.32 10.05
N TYR A 377 -12.14 2.56 9.86
CA TYR A 377 -11.84 3.50 10.94
C TYR A 377 -12.99 4.46 11.25
N ALA A 378 -13.82 4.77 10.25
CA ALA A 378 -14.93 5.72 10.37
C ALA A 378 -16.10 5.33 9.44
N PRO A 379 -16.75 4.15 9.67
CA PRO A 379 -17.70 3.59 8.71
C PRO A 379 -18.92 4.47 8.44
N ALA A 380 -19.47 5.14 9.44
CA ALA A 380 -20.63 6.01 9.26
C ALA A 380 -20.29 7.25 8.40
N GLU A 381 -19.14 7.85 8.66
CA GLU A 381 -18.65 9.01 7.92
C GLU A 381 -18.25 8.64 6.48
N CYS A 382 -17.67 7.45 6.30
CA CYS A 382 -17.32 6.93 4.98
C CYS A 382 -18.57 6.57 4.16
N GLU A 383 -19.65 6.09 4.81
CA GLU A 383 -20.93 5.87 4.14
C GLU A 383 -21.53 7.18 3.60
N LEU A 384 -21.51 8.26 4.40
CA LEU A 384 -21.96 9.58 3.96
C LEU A 384 -21.15 10.05 2.74
N ALA A 385 -19.82 9.93 2.80
CA ALA A 385 -18.96 10.30 1.70
C ALA A 385 -19.23 9.43 0.44
N LEU A 386 -19.39 8.12 0.61
CA LEU A 386 -19.71 7.21 -0.48
C LEU A 386 -21.01 7.57 -1.20
N ARG A 387 -22.07 7.86 -0.43
CA ARG A 387 -23.37 8.26 -0.99
C ARG A 387 -23.27 9.61 -1.71
N HIS A 388 -22.53 10.57 -1.16
CA HIS A 388 -22.23 11.84 -1.80
C HIS A 388 -21.49 11.64 -3.13
N PHE A 389 -20.41 10.86 -3.13
CA PHE A 389 -19.63 10.59 -4.35
C PHE A 389 -20.49 9.89 -5.42
N ALA A 390 -21.30 8.92 -5.02
CA ALA A 390 -22.23 8.24 -5.93
C ALA A 390 -23.27 9.21 -6.54
N SER A 391 -23.75 10.19 -5.78
CA SER A 391 -24.71 11.18 -6.26
C SER A 391 -24.17 12.11 -7.36
N ARG A 392 -22.83 12.20 -7.50
CA ARG A 392 -22.19 13.00 -8.56
C ARG A 392 -22.29 12.33 -9.94
N GLY A 393 -22.70 11.07 -10.00
CA GLY A 393 -22.96 10.34 -11.25
C GLY A 393 -21.72 10.32 -12.16
N ASP A 394 -21.94 10.38 -13.47
CA ASP A 394 -20.90 10.26 -14.51
C ASP A 394 -19.77 11.31 -14.42
N ARG A 395 -19.96 12.36 -13.65
CA ARG A 395 -18.89 13.36 -13.41
C ARG A 395 -17.72 12.76 -12.62
N LEU A 396 -18.02 11.84 -11.68
CA LEU A 396 -17.00 11.23 -10.81
C LEU A 396 -16.91 9.72 -11.01
N TRP A 397 -17.98 9.08 -11.48
CA TRP A 397 -18.05 7.64 -11.72
C TRP A 397 -17.79 7.30 -13.18
N GLY A 398 -16.90 6.34 -13.43
CA GLY A 398 -16.57 5.92 -14.79
C GLY A 398 -16.22 4.44 -14.89
N GLU A 399 -15.37 4.10 -15.85
CA GLU A 399 -15.09 2.72 -16.25
C GLU A 399 -14.56 1.83 -15.13
N TYR A 400 -13.74 2.39 -14.22
CA TYR A 400 -13.13 1.63 -13.11
C TYR A 400 -13.59 2.15 -11.74
N GLY A 401 -14.83 2.62 -11.63
CA GLY A 401 -15.39 3.17 -10.42
C GLY A 401 -15.16 4.67 -10.30
N PHE A 402 -14.86 5.15 -9.11
CA PHE A 402 -14.57 6.57 -8.90
C PHE A 402 -13.25 6.96 -9.55
N ARG A 403 -13.27 8.09 -10.27
CA ARG A 403 -12.07 8.75 -10.78
C ARG A 403 -11.18 9.16 -9.64
N ASP A 404 -9.91 9.40 -9.94
CA ASP A 404 -8.88 9.61 -8.94
C ASP A 404 -9.18 10.74 -7.95
N ALA A 405 -9.53 11.92 -8.46
CA ALA A 405 -9.80 13.10 -7.63
C ALA A 405 -10.76 14.08 -8.28
N PHE A 406 -11.32 14.99 -7.48
CA PHE A 406 -12.15 16.09 -7.97
C PHE A 406 -12.06 17.32 -7.07
N SER A 407 -12.33 18.50 -7.63
CA SER A 407 -12.46 19.75 -6.88
C SER A 407 -13.91 20.21 -6.94
N PRO A 408 -14.64 20.17 -5.81
CA PRO A 408 -16.01 20.67 -5.78
C PRO A 408 -16.14 22.16 -6.12
N SER A 409 -15.16 22.97 -5.68
CA SER A 409 -15.14 24.42 -5.86
C SER A 409 -14.97 24.86 -7.31
N THR A 410 -14.14 24.13 -8.07
CA THR A 410 -13.84 24.49 -9.46
C THR A 410 -14.63 23.69 -10.47
N GLY A 411 -15.27 22.58 -10.05
CA GLY A 411 -15.92 21.63 -10.93
C GLY A 411 -14.94 20.72 -11.70
N TRP A 412 -13.62 20.80 -11.42
CA TRP A 412 -12.62 19.92 -12.01
C TRP A 412 -12.78 18.48 -11.51
N CYS A 413 -12.51 17.54 -12.38
CA CYS A 413 -12.42 16.12 -12.05
C CYS A 413 -11.31 15.49 -12.88
N ALA A 414 -10.49 14.64 -12.26
CA ALA A 414 -9.48 13.84 -12.95
C ALA A 414 -10.14 12.93 -13.99
N ASP A 415 -9.45 12.72 -15.11
CA ASP A 415 -9.86 11.73 -16.12
C ASP A 415 -9.11 10.38 -15.93
N SER A 416 -8.39 10.25 -14.85
CA SER A 416 -7.50 9.14 -14.50
C SER A 416 -8.05 8.25 -13.41
N TYR A 417 -7.45 7.05 -13.34
CA TYR A 417 -7.49 6.10 -12.25
C TYR A 417 -6.06 5.65 -11.98
N LEU A 418 -5.62 5.66 -10.74
CA LEU A 418 -4.27 5.29 -10.32
C LEU A 418 -4.30 3.97 -9.54
N ALA A 419 -3.39 3.05 -9.83
CA ALA A 419 -3.34 1.76 -9.13
C ALA A 419 -3.20 1.93 -7.61
N ILE A 420 -2.37 2.89 -7.20
CA ILE A 420 -2.07 3.16 -5.79
C ILE A 420 -3.30 3.67 -5.02
N ASP A 421 -4.26 4.30 -5.69
CA ASP A 421 -5.51 4.84 -5.12
C ASP A 421 -6.67 3.86 -5.25
N GLN A 422 -6.77 3.11 -6.36
CA GLN A 422 -7.82 2.11 -6.55
C GLN A 422 -7.67 0.91 -5.60
N GLY A 423 -6.42 0.55 -5.27
CA GLY A 423 -6.15 -0.56 -4.34
C GLY A 423 -6.76 -0.39 -2.96
N PRO A 424 -6.52 0.71 -2.26
CA PRO A 424 -7.12 1.00 -0.95
C PRO A 424 -8.64 0.94 -0.95
N ILE A 425 -9.32 1.40 -2.01
CA ILE A 425 -10.79 1.31 -2.10
C ILE A 425 -11.24 -0.15 -1.99
N VAL A 426 -10.70 -1.04 -2.82
CA VAL A 426 -11.13 -2.45 -2.82
C VAL A 426 -10.72 -3.16 -1.53
N VAL A 427 -9.46 -2.98 -1.11
CA VAL A 427 -8.85 -3.76 -0.03
C VAL A 427 -9.39 -3.33 1.34
N MET A 428 -9.52 -2.02 1.61
CA MET A 428 -9.99 -1.55 2.90
C MET A 428 -11.49 -1.74 3.08
N ILE A 429 -12.30 -1.61 2.03
CA ILE A 429 -13.71 -2.01 2.08
C ILE A 429 -13.81 -3.52 2.38
N GLU A 430 -12.97 -4.38 1.77
CA GLU A 430 -12.96 -5.80 2.10
C GLU A 430 -12.54 -6.07 3.54
N ASN A 431 -11.55 -5.35 4.03
CA ASN A 431 -11.12 -5.45 5.42
C ASN A 431 -12.22 -4.99 6.40
N TYR A 432 -12.96 -3.93 6.05
CA TYR A 432 -14.16 -3.51 6.80
C TYR A 432 -15.23 -4.61 6.82
N ARG A 433 -15.52 -5.23 5.68
CA ARG A 433 -16.61 -6.22 5.53
C ARG A 433 -16.28 -7.58 6.15
N SER A 434 -15.04 -8.02 6.06
CA SER A 434 -14.66 -9.39 6.42
C SER A 434 -13.33 -9.54 7.13
N GLY A 435 -12.45 -8.54 7.08
CA GLY A 435 -11.07 -8.64 7.57
C GLY A 435 -10.22 -9.65 6.81
N LEU A 436 -10.56 -9.97 5.55
CA LEU A 436 -9.91 -11.03 4.77
C LEU A 436 -8.40 -10.82 4.63
N LEU A 437 -8.01 -9.64 4.11
CA LEU A 437 -6.60 -9.39 3.80
C LEU A 437 -5.76 -9.30 5.08
N TRP A 438 -6.31 -8.72 6.13
CA TRP A 438 -5.70 -8.73 7.47
C TRP A 438 -5.47 -10.15 7.99
N ARG A 439 -6.47 -11.04 7.90
CA ARG A 439 -6.29 -12.43 8.34
C ARG A 439 -5.24 -13.15 7.52
N LEU A 440 -5.22 -12.96 6.20
CA LEU A 440 -4.25 -13.61 5.31
C LEU A 440 -2.83 -13.16 5.64
N PHE A 441 -2.55 -11.87 5.60
CA PHE A 441 -1.21 -11.35 5.83
C PHE A 441 -0.71 -11.66 7.25
N MET A 442 -1.54 -11.41 8.27
CA MET A 442 -1.19 -11.70 9.66
C MET A 442 -1.06 -13.19 9.98
N SER A 443 -1.48 -14.09 9.09
CA SER A 443 -1.26 -15.54 9.23
C SER A 443 0.11 -16.00 8.74
N CYS A 444 0.93 -15.13 8.17
CA CYS A 444 2.30 -15.44 7.78
C CYS A 444 3.18 -15.63 9.03
N PRO A 445 3.83 -16.80 9.23
CA PRO A 445 4.65 -17.02 10.42
C PRO A 445 5.79 -16.03 10.56
N GLU A 446 6.45 -15.66 9.46
CA GLU A 446 7.54 -14.70 9.44
C GLU A 446 7.09 -13.31 9.90
N ILE A 447 5.87 -12.89 9.57
CA ILE A 447 5.33 -11.59 10.02
C ILE A 447 5.16 -11.57 11.53
N GLN A 448 4.72 -12.68 12.14
CA GLN A 448 4.63 -12.80 13.59
C GLN A 448 6.02 -12.70 14.26
N ILE A 449 7.05 -13.26 13.63
CA ILE A 449 8.45 -13.16 14.09
C ILE A 449 8.92 -11.71 13.99
N GLY A 450 8.73 -11.04 12.86
CA GLY A 450 9.13 -9.65 12.67
C GLY A 450 8.45 -8.70 13.65
N LEU A 451 7.13 -8.84 13.84
CA LEU A 451 6.39 -8.07 14.84
C LEU A 451 6.95 -8.26 16.25
N ALA A 452 7.24 -9.50 16.64
CA ALA A 452 7.83 -9.79 17.96
C ALA A 452 9.24 -9.17 18.11
N ARG A 453 10.08 -9.25 17.07
CA ARG A 453 11.42 -8.64 17.06
C ARG A 453 11.38 -7.12 17.28
N LEU A 454 10.39 -6.46 16.67
CA LEU A 454 10.20 -5.01 16.81
C LEU A 454 9.41 -4.61 18.06
N GLY A 455 9.07 -5.57 18.94
CA GLY A 455 8.38 -5.31 20.19
C GLY A 455 6.89 -5.04 20.06
N PHE A 456 6.27 -5.43 18.95
CA PHE A 456 4.82 -5.37 18.80
C PHE A 456 4.12 -6.44 19.63
N SER A 457 2.93 -6.12 20.11
CA SER A 457 2.03 -7.04 20.81
C SER A 457 0.62 -6.95 20.24
N ARG A 458 -0.14 -8.05 20.40
CA ARG A 458 -1.55 -8.16 20.01
C ARG A 458 -2.39 -8.52 21.25
N ARG A 459 -2.34 -7.70 22.29
CA ARG A 459 -3.19 -7.89 23.49
C ARG A 459 -4.37 -6.91 23.45
N PRO A 460 -5.62 -7.37 23.68
CA PRO A 460 -6.72 -6.45 23.95
C PRO A 460 -6.32 -5.55 25.14
N LYS A 461 -6.77 -4.30 25.12
CA LYS A 461 -6.65 -3.43 26.30
C LYS A 461 -7.34 -4.16 27.45
N ALA A 462 -6.63 -4.46 28.53
CA ALA A 462 -7.26 -4.91 29.75
C ALA A 462 -8.35 -3.88 30.07
N ALA A 463 -9.59 -4.34 30.25
CA ALA A 463 -10.65 -3.45 30.72
C ALA A 463 -10.11 -2.73 31.94
N ALA A 464 -10.10 -1.39 31.92
CA ALA A 464 -9.72 -0.61 33.09
C ALA A 464 -10.60 -1.10 34.24
N ALA A 465 -9.97 -1.68 35.25
CA ALA A 465 -10.68 -2.00 36.46
C ALA A 465 -11.28 -0.69 36.97
N THR A 466 -12.60 -0.58 36.90
CA THR A 466 -13.35 0.50 37.55
C THR A 466 -13.17 0.29 39.02
N SER A 467 -12.27 1.05 39.64
CA SER A 467 -12.17 1.21 41.11
C SER A 467 -13.14 2.29 41.56
#